data_5251cd8a92c46edbff361d194fed3592
#
_entry.id   5251cd8a92c46edbff361d194fed3592
#
_cell.length_a   1.000
_cell.length_b   1.000
_cell.length_c   1.000
_cell.angle_alpha   90.00
_cell.angle_beta   90.00
_cell.angle_gamma   90.00
#
_symmetry.space_group_name_H-M   'P 1'
#
loop_
_entity.id
_entity.type
_entity.pdbx_description
1 polymer ?
#
loop_
_entity_poly.entity_id
_entity_poly.type
_entity_poly.pdbx_seq_one_letter_code
_entity_poly.pdbx_strand_id
1 'polypeptide(L)'
;MRNLFCHSNPVPRIGTTIAAALLSLAALTACGEAGALEPLDRWRDGEREIRTTAPAVTAGRTLLAAGDYGNFRLTGEALTQPGAQAALLFHTDGESGYEVVFRNGAIDGTRKSGSLASVRNLYRSLADDGEWFGFEVTVRGRNIVVRIDTTEVVCYTEPEHPYRTQAHARQLLGHGAIALRGVQGEVAFRNLAIERLGAQARNEADTLPPVDERTDGVIRFQQRDFPVIDYHVHLKGGLTKERAHAMSMNYGINYGVAPNAGEGGVGRMLADDGEVYAYFDEVERMPFLCGVQGEGRKWTATFSQEALGVFDYLFTDAMTIID
;
A
#
# COMPACT_ATOMS: atom_id res chain seq x y z
N MET A 1 -7.27 2.81 -22.16
CA MET A 1 -6.55 1.61 -21.69
C MET A 1 -5.38 2.09 -20.85
N ARG A 2 -5.47 1.95 -19.55
CA ARG A 2 -4.36 2.27 -18.63
C ARG A 2 -3.28 1.20 -18.80
N ASN A 3 -2.02 1.61 -18.97
CA ASN A 3 -0.92 0.68 -19.22
C ASN A 3 -0.57 -0.12 -17.96
N LEU A 4 -0.56 -1.42 -18.09
CA LEU A 4 -0.21 -2.44 -17.11
C LEU A 4 1.31 -2.53 -16.91
N PHE A 5 1.92 -1.65 -16.11
CA PHE A 5 3.32 -1.87 -15.72
C PHE A 5 3.70 -1.17 -14.41
N CYS A 6 3.19 -1.70 -13.30
CA CYS A 6 4.01 -1.80 -12.09
C CYS A 6 4.57 -3.22 -12.09
N HIS A 7 5.84 -3.38 -12.43
CA HIS A 7 6.50 -4.68 -12.44
C HIS A 7 6.95 -5.05 -11.04
N SER A 8 6.34 -6.08 -10.47
CA SER A 8 6.97 -6.85 -9.41
C SER A 8 8.07 -7.71 -10.04
N ASN A 9 9.33 -7.38 -9.79
CA ASN A 9 10.45 -8.26 -10.14
C ASN A 9 10.36 -9.53 -9.30
N PRO A 10 10.46 -10.73 -9.91
CA PRO A 10 10.53 -11.97 -9.15
C PRO A 10 11.86 -12.06 -8.41
N VAL A 11 11.79 -12.36 -7.11
CA VAL A 11 12.96 -12.65 -6.26
C VAL A 11 13.65 -13.91 -6.79
N PRO A 12 14.96 -13.87 -7.11
CA PRO A 12 15.68 -15.07 -7.52
C PRO A 12 15.91 -16.00 -6.32
N ARG A 13 15.53 -17.26 -6.45
CA ARG A 13 15.92 -18.34 -5.55
C ARG A 13 17.44 -18.52 -5.60
N ILE A 14 18.08 -18.43 -4.46
CA ILE A 14 19.53 -18.69 -4.31
C ILE A 14 19.75 -20.19 -4.42
N GLY A 15 20.29 -20.62 -5.53
CA GLY A 15 20.94 -21.91 -5.71
C GLY A 15 22.46 -21.70 -5.73
N THR A 16 23.14 -22.28 -4.76
CA THR A 16 24.60 -22.32 -4.62
C THR A 16 25.26 -22.99 -5.82
N THR A 17 26.13 -22.29 -6.53
CA THR A 17 27.33 -22.91 -7.13
C THR A 17 28.41 -21.83 -7.39
N ILE A 18 29.58 -22.05 -6.82
CA ILE A 18 30.77 -21.24 -6.94
C ILE A 18 31.43 -21.53 -8.29
N ALA A 19 31.68 -20.51 -9.11
CA ALA A 19 32.73 -20.53 -10.12
C ALA A 19 33.21 -19.10 -10.38
N ALA A 20 34.46 -18.87 -10.07
CA ALA A 20 35.17 -17.63 -10.31
C ALA A 20 35.44 -17.45 -11.81
N ALA A 21 35.15 -16.26 -12.33
CA ALA A 21 35.77 -15.76 -13.56
C ALA A 21 35.97 -14.24 -13.43
N LEU A 22 37.21 -13.86 -13.32
CA LEU A 22 37.70 -12.49 -13.52
C LEU A 22 37.54 -12.10 -14.99
N LEU A 23 36.80 -11.03 -15.27
CA LEU A 23 36.88 -10.31 -16.53
C LEU A 23 36.59 -8.81 -16.32
N SER A 24 37.66 -8.08 -16.51
CA SER A 24 37.87 -6.67 -16.87
C SER A 24 36.76 -5.64 -16.76
N LEU A 25 37.06 -4.71 -15.89
CA LEU A 25 36.56 -3.36 -15.68
C LEU A 25 36.79 -2.50 -16.94
N ALA A 26 35.71 -2.05 -17.59
CA ALA A 26 35.72 -0.77 -18.33
C ALA A 26 34.28 -0.32 -18.61
N ALA A 27 34.00 0.89 -18.15
CA ALA A 27 32.93 1.81 -18.56
C ALA A 27 31.50 1.47 -18.11
N LEU A 28 31.00 2.23 -17.13
CA LEU A 28 30.03 3.31 -17.36
C LEU A 28 29.81 4.07 -16.04
N THR A 29 30.57 5.11 -15.85
CA THR A 29 30.28 6.18 -14.90
C THR A 29 29.14 7.03 -15.45
N ALA A 30 27.93 6.74 -15.04
CA ALA A 30 26.77 7.62 -15.07
C ALA A 30 25.63 7.06 -14.19
N CYS A 31 25.96 6.44 -13.05
CA CYS A 31 25.01 6.30 -11.95
C CYS A 31 25.25 7.49 -11.02
N GLY A 32 24.33 8.43 -10.96
CA GLY A 32 24.28 9.36 -9.83
C GLY A 32 24.35 8.52 -8.56
N GLU A 33 25.34 8.79 -7.70
CA GLU A 33 25.54 8.05 -6.45
C GLU A 33 24.23 8.04 -5.68
N ALA A 34 23.67 6.85 -5.46
CA ALA A 34 22.63 6.66 -4.46
C ALA A 34 23.25 7.10 -3.13
N GLY A 35 22.59 8.00 -2.43
CA GLY A 35 23.05 8.47 -1.12
C GLY A 35 23.15 7.30 -0.15
N ALA A 36 24.01 7.39 0.85
CA ALA A 36 24.01 6.41 1.93
C ALA A 36 22.67 6.48 2.70
N LEU A 37 22.20 5.34 3.15
CA LEU A 37 21.04 5.27 4.05
C LEU A 37 21.45 5.85 5.41
N GLU A 38 20.88 6.99 5.79
CA GLU A 38 21.22 7.71 7.01
C GLU A 38 20.08 7.60 8.04
N PRO A 39 20.37 7.48 9.35
CA PRO A 39 19.35 7.53 10.37
C PRO A 39 18.56 8.83 10.35
N LEU A 40 17.23 8.75 10.43
CA LEU A 40 16.37 9.91 10.60
C LEU A 40 16.09 10.08 12.09
N ASP A 41 16.98 10.79 12.79
CA ASP A 41 16.99 10.89 14.26
C ASP A 41 16.83 12.30 14.82
N ARG A 42 16.70 13.33 13.97
CA ARG A 42 16.57 14.73 14.36
C ARG A 42 15.18 15.26 14.04
N TRP A 43 14.46 15.66 15.09
CA TRP A 43 13.08 16.09 15.00
C TRP A 43 12.88 17.44 15.70
N ARG A 44 11.88 18.19 15.25
CA ARG A 44 11.30 19.33 15.99
C ARG A 44 9.89 18.98 16.42
N ASP A 45 9.58 19.28 17.70
CA ASP A 45 8.27 19.23 18.30
C ASP A 45 7.90 20.67 18.70
N GLY A 46 7.21 21.39 17.82
CA GLY A 46 7.13 22.85 17.91
C GLY A 46 8.51 23.49 17.79
N GLU A 47 8.91 24.24 18.83
CA GLU A 47 10.22 24.89 18.90
C GLU A 47 11.33 23.99 19.51
N ARG A 48 10.94 22.84 20.08
CA ARG A 48 11.87 21.95 20.77
C ARG A 48 12.54 20.97 19.79
N GLU A 49 13.87 20.92 19.81
CA GLU A 49 14.63 19.88 19.13
C GLU A 49 14.68 18.60 19.95
N ILE A 50 14.42 17.48 19.28
CA ILE A 50 14.46 16.14 19.85
C ILE A 50 15.39 15.28 18.99
N ARG A 51 16.26 14.52 19.66
CA ARG A 51 17.07 13.50 19.02
C ARG A 51 16.63 12.12 19.49
N THR A 52 16.07 11.32 18.56
CA THR A 52 15.62 9.96 18.84
C THR A 52 15.54 9.13 17.57
N THR A 53 15.93 7.87 17.66
CA THR A 53 15.76 6.85 16.62
C THR A 53 14.47 6.05 16.78
N ALA A 54 13.72 6.30 17.88
CA ALA A 54 12.46 5.64 18.19
C ALA A 54 11.39 6.68 18.61
N PRO A 55 10.94 7.54 17.68
CA PRO A 55 9.89 8.50 18.00
C PRO A 55 8.53 7.82 18.16
N ALA A 56 7.67 8.43 19.00
CA ALA A 56 6.25 8.11 19.08
C ALA A 56 5.42 9.38 18.93
N VAL A 57 4.27 9.27 18.29
CA VAL A 57 3.34 10.37 18.10
C VAL A 57 1.96 10.02 18.67
N THR A 58 1.38 10.97 19.39
CA THR A 58 0.03 10.90 19.92
C THR A 58 -0.87 11.90 19.21
N ALA A 59 -2.18 11.78 19.38
CA ALA A 59 -3.14 12.69 18.77
C ALA A 59 -2.77 14.17 18.94
N GLY A 60 -2.74 14.90 17.84
CA GLY A 60 -2.40 16.33 17.79
C GLY A 60 -0.90 16.67 17.85
N ARG A 61 -0.02 15.67 18.01
CA ARG A 61 1.43 15.87 17.98
C ARG A 61 1.99 15.71 16.57
N THR A 62 2.87 16.64 16.18
CA THR A 62 3.61 16.55 14.93
C THR A 62 5.11 16.69 15.20
N LEU A 63 5.88 15.70 14.75
CA LEU A 63 7.33 15.73 14.76
C LEU A 63 7.84 16.03 13.35
N LEU A 64 8.55 17.12 13.17
CA LEU A 64 9.09 17.55 11.89
C LEU A 64 10.57 17.18 11.79
N ALA A 65 10.96 16.36 10.84
CA ALA A 65 12.35 16.00 10.61
C ALA A 65 13.15 17.19 10.05
N ALA A 66 14.38 17.34 10.53
CA ALA A 66 15.29 18.33 9.97
C ALA A 66 15.75 17.91 8.56
N GLY A 67 15.50 18.73 7.56
CA GLY A 67 15.95 18.51 6.20
C GLY A 67 14.93 18.97 5.16
N ASP A 68 15.42 19.04 3.93
CA ASP A 68 14.63 19.28 2.72
C ASP A 68 14.86 18.12 1.77
N TYR A 69 13.78 17.42 1.40
CA TYR A 69 13.82 16.16 0.66
C TYR A 69 13.02 16.32 -0.64
N GLY A 70 13.64 15.99 -1.76
CA GLY A 70 12.98 15.82 -3.05
C GLY A 70 12.81 14.33 -3.36
N ASN A 71 13.74 13.74 -4.13
CA ASN A 71 13.77 12.30 -4.33
C ASN A 71 14.40 11.61 -3.11
N PHE A 72 13.74 10.59 -2.59
CA PHE A 72 14.23 9.87 -1.42
C PHE A 72 13.67 8.45 -1.35
N ARG A 73 14.32 7.61 -0.56
CA ARG A 73 13.79 6.35 -0.04
C ARG A 73 13.85 6.42 1.49
N LEU A 74 12.71 6.32 2.12
CA LEU A 74 12.56 6.30 3.57
C LEU A 74 12.09 4.92 4.00
N THR A 75 12.77 4.33 4.97
CA THR A 75 12.42 3.05 5.57
C THR A 75 12.24 3.18 7.06
N GLY A 76 11.49 2.29 7.64
CA GLY A 76 11.30 2.20 9.09
C GLY A 76 10.36 1.10 9.49
N GLU A 77 10.09 1.03 10.76
CA GLU A 77 9.08 0.14 11.34
C GLU A 77 8.09 0.98 12.15
N ALA A 78 6.83 0.58 12.12
CA ALA A 78 5.74 1.19 12.88
C ALA A 78 5.04 0.15 13.75
N LEU A 79 4.46 0.62 14.86
CA LEU A 79 3.61 -0.18 15.75
C LEU A 79 2.39 0.65 16.08
N THR A 80 1.23 0.14 15.69
CA THR A 80 -0.08 0.72 16.02
C THR A 80 -0.72 -0.06 17.17
N GLN A 81 -1.59 0.61 17.92
CA GLN A 81 -2.49 -0.01 18.88
C GLN A 81 -3.92 0.00 18.34
N PRO A 82 -4.83 -0.85 18.84
CA PRO A 82 -6.22 -0.83 18.40
C PRO A 82 -6.82 0.58 18.43
N GLY A 83 -7.31 1.04 17.27
CA GLY A 83 -7.87 2.37 17.10
C GLY A 83 -6.84 3.51 16.96
N ALA A 84 -5.53 3.25 17.07
CA ALA A 84 -4.51 4.27 16.87
C ALA A 84 -4.37 4.61 15.37
N GLN A 85 -4.01 5.88 15.11
CA GLN A 85 -3.75 6.38 13.76
C GLN A 85 -2.66 7.45 13.78
N ALA A 86 -1.73 7.34 12.83
CA ALA A 86 -0.75 8.36 12.51
C ALA A 86 -0.60 8.51 11.01
N ALA A 87 0.12 9.54 10.59
CA ALA A 87 0.53 9.76 9.22
C ALA A 87 2.01 10.13 9.13
N LEU A 88 2.69 9.60 8.12
CA LEU A 88 3.97 10.11 7.64
C LEU A 88 3.67 11.12 6.54
N LEU A 89 4.05 12.37 6.75
CA LEU A 89 3.95 13.41 5.75
C LEU A 89 5.29 13.59 5.04
N PHE A 90 5.26 13.88 3.75
CA PHE A 90 6.44 14.23 2.99
C PHE A 90 6.14 15.35 1.99
N HIS A 91 7.20 16.05 1.53
CA HIS A 91 7.09 17.31 0.81
C HIS A 91 6.17 18.29 1.55
N THR A 92 6.41 18.41 2.85
CA THR A 92 5.54 19.12 3.78
C THR A 92 6.26 20.27 4.48
N ASP A 93 5.49 21.23 4.94
CA ASP A 93 5.89 22.26 5.90
C ASP A 93 5.56 21.85 7.35
N GLY A 94 5.00 20.67 7.55
CA GLY A 94 4.52 20.14 8.83
C GLY A 94 2.99 20.15 8.95
N GLU A 95 2.28 20.91 8.12
CA GLU A 95 0.81 21.02 8.14
C GLU A 95 0.15 20.23 7.03
N SER A 96 0.69 20.29 5.82
CA SER A 96 0.11 19.65 4.64
C SER A 96 1.19 19.13 3.69
N GLY A 97 0.85 18.12 2.91
CA GLY A 97 1.73 17.44 1.97
C GLY A 97 1.11 16.10 1.58
N TYR A 98 1.88 15.22 0.98
CA TYR A 98 1.46 13.82 0.86
C TYR A 98 1.49 13.13 2.21
N GLU A 99 0.58 12.19 2.41
CA GLU A 99 0.43 11.47 3.67
C GLU A 99 0.37 9.96 3.42
N VAL A 100 1.26 9.20 4.08
CA VAL A 100 1.14 7.76 4.21
C VAL A 100 0.51 7.45 5.57
N VAL A 101 -0.60 6.73 5.56
CA VAL A 101 -1.39 6.42 6.77
C VAL A 101 -0.82 5.19 7.48
N PHE A 102 -0.84 5.22 8.82
CA PHE A 102 -0.59 4.08 9.71
C PHE A 102 -1.83 3.88 10.57
N ARG A 103 -2.60 2.85 10.25
CA ARG A 103 -3.80 2.41 10.95
C ARG A 103 -4.11 0.98 10.55
N ASN A 104 -4.16 0.07 11.50
CA ASN A 104 -4.50 -1.33 11.30
C ASN A 104 -5.92 -1.64 11.79
N GLY A 105 -6.18 -2.88 12.11
CA GLY A 105 -7.44 -3.35 12.67
C GLY A 105 -8.50 -3.68 11.64
N ALA A 106 -9.72 -3.95 12.10
CA ALA A 106 -10.83 -4.44 11.29
C ALA A 106 -11.24 -3.51 10.15
N ILE A 107 -11.90 -4.06 9.14
CA ILE A 107 -12.47 -3.32 8.02
C ILE A 107 -13.65 -2.47 8.52
N ASP A 108 -13.48 -1.18 8.49
CA ASP A 108 -14.43 -0.19 9.02
C ASP A 108 -14.70 0.98 8.05
N GLY A 109 -14.30 0.80 6.77
CA GLY A 109 -14.44 1.83 5.74
C GLY A 109 -13.45 2.99 5.85
N THR A 110 -12.46 2.90 6.76
CA THR A 110 -11.42 3.91 6.92
C THR A 110 -10.11 3.47 6.27
N ARG A 111 -9.26 4.44 5.92
CA ARG A 111 -7.96 4.21 5.31
C ARG A 111 -7.06 3.39 6.23
N LYS A 112 -6.35 2.41 5.68
CA LYS A 112 -5.45 1.50 6.39
C LYS A 112 -3.98 1.82 6.11
N SER A 113 -3.10 1.18 6.88
CA SER A 113 -1.65 1.33 6.74
C SER A 113 -1.17 1.12 5.32
N GLY A 114 -0.30 2.03 4.88
CA GLY A 114 0.21 2.09 3.51
C GLY A 114 -0.64 2.92 2.54
N SER A 115 -1.84 3.39 2.92
CA SER A 115 -2.61 4.31 2.07
C SER A 115 -1.81 5.57 1.78
N LEU A 116 -1.74 5.98 0.50
CA LEU A 116 -1.39 7.34 0.11
C LEU A 116 -2.70 8.14 0.16
N ALA A 117 -2.91 8.86 1.25
CA ALA A 117 -4.19 9.44 1.62
C ALA A 117 -4.80 10.28 0.49
N SER A 118 -6.06 10.04 0.17
CA SER A 118 -6.84 10.74 -0.85
C SER A 118 -6.33 10.60 -2.29
N VAL A 119 -5.34 9.72 -2.51
CA VAL A 119 -4.79 9.36 -3.83
C VAL A 119 -4.97 7.87 -4.11
N ARG A 120 -4.53 7.03 -3.16
CA ARG A 120 -4.72 5.58 -3.17
C ARG A 120 -5.06 5.13 -1.76
N ASN A 121 -6.33 5.14 -1.43
CA ASN A 121 -6.82 4.67 -0.13
C ASN A 121 -6.94 3.16 -0.13
N LEU A 122 -6.39 2.50 0.87
CA LEU A 122 -6.50 1.08 1.14
C LEU A 122 -7.53 0.85 2.25
N TYR A 123 -8.29 -0.23 2.18
CA TYR A 123 -9.33 -0.55 3.16
C TYR A 123 -9.06 -1.88 3.89
N ARG A 124 -7.96 -2.53 3.57
CA ARG A 124 -7.40 -3.64 4.33
C ARG A 124 -5.94 -3.34 4.67
N SER A 125 -5.54 -3.59 5.92
CA SER A 125 -4.14 -3.58 6.34
C SER A 125 -3.50 -4.94 6.10
N LEU A 126 -2.19 -4.94 5.80
CA LEU A 126 -1.35 -6.14 5.78
C LEU A 126 -0.63 -6.34 7.11
N ALA A 127 -0.82 -5.45 8.08
CA ALA A 127 -0.20 -5.48 9.38
C ALA A 127 -1.26 -5.47 10.47
N ASP A 128 -0.93 -6.06 11.61
CA ASP A 128 -1.79 -6.16 12.77
C ASP A 128 -1.45 -5.11 13.83
N ASP A 129 -2.43 -4.77 14.68
CA ASP A 129 -2.22 -3.95 15.84
C ASP A 129 -1.44 -4.71 16.91
N GLY A 130 -0.54 -4.00 17.61
CA GLY A 130 0.30 -4.58 18.64
C GLY A 130 1.58 -5.25 18.13
N GLU A 131 1.79 -5.32 16.82
CA GLU A 131 2.97 -5.89 16.20
C GLU A 131 3.77 -4.84 15.41
N TRP A 132 5.10 -4.99 15.39
CA TRP A 132 5.97 -4.17 14.57
C TRP A 132 5.92 -4.63 13.11
N PHE A 133 5.70 -3.72 12.19
CA PHE A 133 5.73 -3.98 10.77
C PHE A 133 6.64 -2.97 10.05
N GLY A 134 7.29 -3.43 9.00
CA GLY A 134 8.15 -2.60 8.16
C GLY A 134 7.36 -1.74 7.20
N PHE A 135 7.90 -0.57 6.85
CA PHE A 135 7.39 0.23 5.76
C PHE A 135 8.50 0.88 4.95
N GLU A 136 8.23 1.14 3.69
CA GLU A 136 9.10 1.90 2.81
C GLU A 136 8.26 2.90 2.02
N VAL A 137 8.77 4.13 1.91
CA VAL A 137 8.23 5.16 1.01
C VAL A 137 9.35 5.61 0.09
N THR A 138 9.18 5.39 -1.21
CA THR A 138 10.14 5.83 -2.23
C THR A 138 9.48 6.89 -3.10
N VAL A 139 10.13 8.05 -3.19
CA VAL A 139 9.78 9.11 -4.15
C VAL A 139 10.91 9.26 -5.14
N ARG A 140 10.60 9.08 -6.42
CA ARG A 140 11.57 9.18 -7.51
C ARG A 140 10.92 9.82 -8.74
N GLY A 141 11.40 11.01 -9.11
CA GLY A 141 10.76 11.79 -10.15
C GLY A 141 9.30 12.08 -9.80
N ARG A 142 8.37 11.62 -10.61
CA ARG A 142 6.92 11.75 -10.37
C ARG A 142 6.28 10.52 -9.73
N ASN A 143 7.08 9.51 -9.41
CA ASN A 143 6.57 8.24 -8.88
C ASN A 143 6.68 8.17 -7.36
N ILE A 144 5.61 7.71 -6.73
CA ILE A 144 5.51 7.40 -5.30
C ILE A 144 5.20 5.92 -5.17
N VAL A 145 6.06 5.20 -4.47
CA VAL A 145 5.86 3.79 -4.12
C VAL A 145 5.79 3.66 -2.61
N VAL A 146 4.79 2.95 -2.12
CA VAL A 146 4.68 2.60 -0.70
C VAL A 146 4.66 1.08 -0.56
N ARG A 147 5.45 0.56 0.38
CA ARG A 147 5.46 -0.85 0.78
C ARG A 147 5.13 -1.00 2.23
N ILE A 148 4.40 -2.06 2.54
CA ILE A 148 4.22 -2.58 3.89
C ILE A 148 4.89 -3.95 3.91
N ASP A 149 5.86 -4.12 4.80
CA ASP A 149 6.81 -5.23 4.80
C ASP A 149 7.45 -5.40 3.41
N THR A 150 7.20 -6.51 2.75
CA THR A 150 7.73 -6.80 1.41
C THR A 150 6.73 -6.50 0.28
N THR A 151 5.48 -6.13 0.61
CA THR A 151 4.41 -5.96 -0.37
C THR A 151 4.27 -4.50 -0.77
N GLU A 152 4.37 -4.24 -2.06
CA GLU A 152 4.05 -2.94 -2.64
C GLU A 152 2.53 -2.73 -2.63
N VAL A 153 2.07 -1.69 -1.94
CA VAL A 153 0.63 -1.42 -1.76
C VAL A 153 0.18 -0.17 -2.52
N VAL A 154 1.11 0.71 -2.85
CA VAL A 154 0.88 1.88 -3.70
C VAL A 154 1.99 1.99 -4.73
N CYS A 155 1.61 2.22 -5.98
CA CYS A 155 2.47 2.69 -7.05
C CYS A 155 1.72 3.79 -7.80
N TYR A 156 2.07 5.04 -7.53
CA TYR A 156 1.37 6.20 -8.06
C TYR A 156 2.33 7.10 -8.81
N THR A 157 1.98 7.49 -10.04
CA THR A 157 2.71 8.47 -10.81
C THR A 157 1.89 9.76 -10.89
N GLU A 158 2.38 10.81 -10.24
CA GLU A 158 1.73 12.12 -10.29
C GLU A 158 1.76 12.66 -11.73
N PRO A 159 0.60 13.00 -12.33
CA PRO A 159 0.57 13.64 -13.64
C PRO A 159 1.09 15.09 -13.55
N GLU A 160 1.34 15.72 -14.69
CA GLU A 160 1.78 17.12 -14.76
C GLU A 160 0.75 18.08 -14.13
N HIS A 161 -0.54 17.76 -14.26
CA HIS A 161 -1.65 18.55 -13.72
C HIS A 161 -2.56 17.66 -12.86
N PRO A 162 -2.15 17.30 -11.62
CA PRO A 162 -2.93 16.43 -10.77
C PRO A 162 -4.23 17.10 -10.31
N TYR A 163 -5.31 16.32 -10.22
CA TYR A 163 -6.53 16.78 -9.61
C TYR A 163 -6.43 16.78 -8.10
N ARG A 164 -6.61 17.94 -7.48
CA ARG A 164 -6.67 18.07 -6.01
C ARG A 164 -7.87 18.92 -5.65
N THR A 165 -8.61 18.51 -4.62
CA THR A 165 -9.61 19.37 -3.99
C THR A 165 -8.94 20.48 -3.19
N GLN A 166 -9.69 21.49 -2.79
CA GLN A 166 -9.14 22.58 -1.97
C GLN A 166 -8.49 22.07 -0.67
N ALA A 167 -9.09 21.06 -0.04
CA ALA A 167 -8.55 20.43 1.18
C ALA A 167 -7.19 19.75 0.96
N HIS A 168 -6.89 19.32 -0.25
CA HIS A 168 -5.69 18.58 -0.61
C HIS A 168 -4.79 19.34 -1.59
N ALA A 169 -4.99 20.65 -1.74
CA ALA A 169 -4.29 21.47 -2.74
C ALA A 169 -2.76 21.44 -2.63
N ARG A 170 -2.22 21.09 -1.45
CA ARG A 170 -0.77 21.00 -1.20
C ARG A 170 -0.22 19.56 -1.29
N GLN A 171 -1.03 18.57 -1.63
CA GLN A 171 -0.57 17.21 -1.94
C GLN A 171 0.04 17.19 -3.35
N LEU A 172 1.23 17.73 -3.47
CA LEU A 172 1.99 17.84 -4.73
C LEU A 172 3.43 17.41 -4.48
N LEU A 173 4.02 16.77 -5.48
CA LEU A 173 5.46 16.48 -5.47
C LEU A 173 6.27 17.76 -5.62
N GLY A 174 7.44 17.79 -4.98
CA GLY A 174 8.34 18.93 -5.00
C GLY A 174 9.50 18.71 -4.04
N HIS A 175 9.66 19.62 -3.11
CA HIS A 175 10.62 19.55 -2.01
C HIS A 175 9.93 19.92 -0.70
N GLY A 176 10.45 19.43 0.40
CA GLY A 176 9.97 19.76 1.72
C GLY A 176 10.49 18.83 2.79
N ALA A 177 10.04 19.05 4.00
CA ALA A 177 10.38 18.21 5.13
C ALA A 177 9.64 16.87 5.11
N ILE A 178 10.00 16.00 6.05
CA ILE A 178 9.27 14.80 6.45
C ILE A 178 8.71 15.06 7.85
N ALA A 179 7.49 14.62 8.10
CA ALA A 179 6.89 14.74 9.43
C ALA A 179 6.15 13.46 9.84
N LEU A 180 6.11 13.19 11.13
CA LEU A 180 5.24 12.18 11.74
C LEU A 180 4.14 12.91 12.51
N ARG A 181 2.89 12.65 12.17
CA ARG A 181 1.72 13.27 12.79
C ARG A 181 0.82 12.24 13.44
N GLY A 182 0.57 12.39 14.74
CA GLY A 182 -0.42 11.60 15.46
C GLY A 182 -1.83 12.12 15.20
N VAL A 183 -2.74 11.23 14.83
CA VAL A 183 -4.15 11.54 14.56
C VAL A 183 -5.05 11.04 15.68
N GLN A 184 -4.84 9.81 16.13
CA GLN A 184 -5.60 9.18 17.20
C GLN A 184 -4.75 8.15 17.93
N GLY A 185 -4.90 8.05 19.25
CA GLY A 185 -4.11 7.13 20.08
C GLY A 185 -2.61 7.42 19.96
N GLU A 186 -1.80 6.38 20.09
CA GLU A 186 -0.34 6.45 19.96
C GLU A 186 0.14 5.48 18.88
N VAL A 187 1.04 5.94 18.02
CA VAL A 187 1.79 5.12 17.08
C VAL A 187 3.27 5.32 17.33
N ALA A 188 3.99 4.22 17.55
CA ALA A 188 5.42 4.22 17.76
C ALA A 188 6.15 3.88 16.44
N PHE A 189 7.33 4.46 16.27
CA PHE A 189 8.21 4.23 15.12
C PHE A 189 9.61 3.86 15.62
N ARG A 190 10.35 3.10 14.81
CA ARG A 190 11.77 2.80 15.07
C ARG A 190 12.51 2.54 13.77
N ASN A 191 13.83 2.51 13.85
CA ASN A 191 14.73 2.18 12.72
C ASN A 191 14.47 3.07 11.49
N LEU A 192 14.04 4.33 11.73
CA LEU A 192 13.81 5.28 10.65
C LEU A 192 15.13 5.66 9.98
N ALA A 193 15.20 5.46 8.69
CA ALA A 193 16.37 5.81 7.90
C ALA A 193 15.95 6.35 6.52
N ILE A 194 16.72 7.28 6.01
CA ILE A 194 16.45 7.94 4.74
C ILE A 194 17.66 7.94 3.84
N GLU A 195 17.45 7.68 2.57
CA GLU A 195 18.42 7.79 1.49
C GLU A 195 17.96 8.89 0.55
N ARG A 196 18.85 9.87 0.27
CA ARG A 196 18.59 10.87 -0.77
C ARG A 196 18.89 10.28 -2.14
N LEU A 197 17.88 10.26 -3.01
CA LEU A 197 18.04 9.76 -4.37
C LEU A 197 18.42 10.93 -5.30
N GLY A 198 19.30 10.65 -6.27
CA GLY A 198 19.76 11.67 -7.22
C GLY A 198 18.62 12.21 -8.10
N ALA A 199 18.74 13.46 -8.52
CA ALA A 199 17.76 14.15 -9.35
C ALA A 199 17.52 13.49 -10.73
N GLN A 200 18.48 12.69 -11.22
CA GLN A 200 18.39 11.98 -12.50
C GLN A 200 17.79 10.57 -12.40
N ALA A 201 17.33 10.17 -11.21
CA ALA A 201 16.65 8.89 -11.03
C ALA A 201 15.29 8.89 -11.73
N ARG A 202 15.28 8.68 -13.04
CA ARG A 202 14.07 8.38 -13.80
C ARG A 202 13.70 6.92 -13.60
N ASN A 203 12.42 6.64 -13.42
CA ASN A 203 11.91 5.28 -13.55
C ASN A 203 11.04 5.18 -14.81
N GLU A 204 10.62 3.97 -15.17
CA GLU A 204 9.79 3.75 -16.36
C GLU A 204 8.45 4.51 -16.28
N ALA A 205 7.94 4.76 -15.08
CA ALA A 205 6.70 5.50 -14.87
C ALA A 205 6.81 6.98 -15.34
N ASP A 206 8.00 7.57 -15.36
CA ASP A 206 8.20 8.94 -15.85
C ASP A 206 8.02 9.05 -17.37
N THR A 207 8.04 7.94 -18.09
CA THR A 207 7.87 7.88 -19.55
C THR A 207 6.43 7.55 -19.96
N LEU A 208 5.57 7.16 -19.02
CA LEU A 208 4.17 6.86 -19.31
C LEU A 208 3.39 8.12 -19.63
N PRO A 209 2.40 8.04 -20.54
CA PRO A 209 1.50 9.15 -20.80
C PRO A 209 0.83 9.58 -19.49
N PRO A 210 0.74 10.87 -19.21
CA PRO A 210 0.08 11.35 -18.01
C PRO A 210 -1.39 10.94 -18.01
N VAL A 211 -1.88 10.46 -16.87
CA VAL A 211 -3.32 10.23 -16.66
C VAL A 211 -3.97 11.59 -16.43
N ASP A 212 -5.04 11.90 -17.15
CA ASP A 212 -5.85 13.06 -16.86
C ASP A 212 -6.75 12.78 -15.65
N GLU A 213 -6.28 13.12 -14.46
CA GLU A 213 -7.02 12.92 -13.21
C GLU A 213 -8.31 13.76 -13.13
N ARG A 214 -8.48 14.78 -13.96
CA ARG A 214 -9.72 15.59 -13.99
C ARG A 214 -10.89 14.80 -14.56
N THR A 215 -10.61 13.88 -15.47
CA THR A 215 -11.59 12.96 -16.04
C THR A 215 -11.61 11.60 -15.35
N ASP A 216 -10.60 11.30 -14.53
CA ASP A 216 -10.52 10.06 -13.77
C ASP A 216 -11.45 10.10 -12.55
N GLY A 217 -12.54 9.34 -12.62
CA GLY A 217 -13.51 9.24 -11.53
C GLY A 217 -12.90 8.67 -10.23
N VAL A 218 -11.92 7.76 -10.33
CA VAL A 218 -11.30 7.09 -9.18
C VAL A 218 -10.59 8.11 -8.27
N ILE A 219 -9.71 8.93 -8.80
CA ILE A 219 -9.02 9.97 -8.01
C ILE A 219 -10.04 10.94 -7.39
N ARG A 220 -11.06 11.35 -8.15
CA ARG A 220 -12.09 12.27 -7.65
C ARG A 220 -12.87 11.69 -6.47
N PHE A 221 -13.16 10.38 -6.48
CA PHE A 221 -13.79 9.70 -5.36
C PHE A 221 -12.82 9.59 -4.16
N GLN A 222 -11.57 9.21 -4.39
CA GLN A 222 -10.59 9.11 -3.33
C GLN A 222 -10.29 10.45 -2.65
N GLN A 223 -10.28 11.56 -3.41
CA GLN A 223 -10.14 12.92 -2.87
C GLN A 223 -11.33 13.35 -1.99
N ARG A 224 -12.44 12.63 -2.03
CA ARG A 224 -13.65 12.84 -1.21
C ARG A 224 -13.85 11.75 -0.16
N ASP A 225 -12.83 10.92 0.07
CA ASP A 225 -12.88 9.77 0.96
C ASP A 225 -13.98 8.75 0.65
N PHE A 226 -14.44 8.73 -0.61
CA PHE A 226 -15.39 7.71 -1.04
C PHE A 226 -14.66 6.39 -1.31
N PRO A 227 -15.06 5.28 -0.67
CA PRO A 227 -14.45 3.98 -0.90
C PRO A 227 -14.60 3.52 -2.36
N VAL A 228 -13.47 3.23 -3.01
CA VAL A 228 -13.44 2.71 -4.38
C VAL A 228 -13.05 1.24 -4.30
N ILE A 229 -14.05 0.36 -4.30
CA ILE A 229 -13.91 -1.08 -4.07
C ILE A 229 -14.73 -1.84 -5.09
N ASP A 230 -14.13 -2.87 -5.70
CA ASP A 230 -14.83 -3.92 -6.45
C ASP A 230 -14.87 -5.17 -5.57
N TYR A 231 -16.02 -5.50 -5.05
CA TYR A 231 -16.23 -6.65 -4.15
C TYR A 231 -16.41 -7.99 -4.89
N HIS A 232 -16.39 -8.01 -6.23
CA HIS A 232 -16.74 -9.20 -7.00
C HIS A 232 -15.64 -9.59 -8.00
N VAL A 233 -14.46 -9.89 -7.51
CA VAL A 233 -13.33 -10.32 -8.34
C VAL A 233 -13.05 -11.80 -8.11
N HIS A 234 -13.12 -12.60 -9.18
CA HIS A 234 -12.71 -14.00 -9.17
C HIS A 234 -11.34 -14.18 -9.77
N LEU A 235 -10.46 -14.90 -9.06
CA LEU A 235 -9.15 -15.33 -9.59
C LEU A 235 -9.35 -16.53 -10.52
N LYS A 236 -9.74 -16.25 -11.79
CA LYS A 236 -10.02 -17.28 -12.82
C LYS A 236 -9.54 -16.83 -14.19
N GLY A 237 -9.52 -17.74 -15.15
CA GLY A 237 -9.20 -17.42 -16.55
C GLY A 237 -7.79 -16.83 -16.75
N GLY A 238 -6.81 -17.25 -15.92
CA GLY A 238 -5.44 -16.73 -15.98
C GLY A 238 -5.23 -15.43 -15.19
N LEU A 239 -6.23 -14.95 -14.47
CA LEU A 239 -6.06 -13.85 -13.49
C LEU A 239 -5.49 -14.44 -12.19
N THR A 240 -4.15 -14.33 -12.04
CA THR A 240 -3.47 -14.69 -10.77
C THR A 240 -3.63 -13.59 -9.72
N LYS A 241 -3.35 -13.88 -8.46
CA LYS A 241 -3.39 -12.89 -7.37
C LYS A 241 -2.40 -11.74 -7.61
N GLU A 242 -1.21 -12.03 -8.14
CA GLU A 242 -0.20 -11.01 -8.46
C GLU A 242 -0.69 -10.09 -9.57
N ARG A 243 -1.32 -10.65 -10.61
CA ARG A 243 -1.88 -9.86 -11.71
C ARG A 243 -3.08 -9.02 -11.25
N ALA A 244 -3.96 -9.59 -10.41
CA ALA A 244 -5.07 -8.87 -9.82
C ALA A 244 -4.57 -7.71 -8.94
N HIS A 245 -3.51 -7.95 -8.15
CA HIS A 245 -2.89 -6.90 -7.34
C HIS A 245 -2.30 -5.77 -8.20
N ALA A 246 -1.53 -6.11 -9.22
CA ALA A 246 -0.99 -5.11 -10.16
C ALA A 246 -2.11 -4.29 -10.83
N MET A 247 -3.21 -4.94 -11.21
CA MET A 247 -4.39 -4.25 -11.77
C MET A 247 -5.06 -3.35 -10.74
N SER A 248 -5.24 -3.82 -9.49
CA SER A 248 -5.80 -3.04 -8.38
C SER A 248 -4.99 -1.76 -8.13
N MET A 249 -3.65 -1.87 -8.08
CA MET A 249 -2.77 -0.71 -7.94
C MET A 249 -2.88 0.24 -9.14
N ASN A 250 -2.84 -0.29 -10.35
CA ASN A 250 -2.85 0.50 -11.58
C ASN A 250 -4.18 1.26 -11.79
N TYR A 251 -5.31 0.63 -11.45
CA TYR A 251 -6.62 1.27 -11.56
C TYR A 251 -6.99 2.13 -10.34
N GLY A 252 -6.26 1.99 -9.25
CA GLY A 252 -6.59 2.67 -7.99
C GLY A 252 -7.86 2.12 -7.32
N ILE A 253 -8.29 0.89 -7.67
CA ILE A 253 -9.49 0.24 -7.16
C ILE A 253 -9.08 -0.86 -6.18
N ASN A 254 -9.64 -0.88 -4.98
CA ASN A 254 -9.45 -1.99 -4.06
C ASN A 254 -10.26 -3.19 -4.54
N TYR A 255 -9.63 -4.36 -4.57
CA TYR A 255 -10.32 -5.58 -4.98
C TYR A 255 -10.74 -6.40 -3.76
N GLY A 256 -11.98 -6.84 -3.80
CA GLY A 256 -12.49 -7.93 -2.99
C GLY A 256 -12.44 -9.20 -3.81
N VAL A 257 -11.53 -10.11 -3.44
CA VAL A 257 -11.40 -11.39 -4.13
C VAL A 257 -12.26 -12.44 -3.45
N ALA A 258 -13.06 -13.14 -4.25
CA ALA A 258 -14.03 -14.09 -3.74
C ALA A 258 -13.97 -15.40 -4.55
N PRO A 259 -13.62 -16.54 -3.93
CA PRO A 259 -13.90 -17.85 -4.49
C PRO A 259 -15.40 -18.14 -4.36
N ASN A 260 -15.87 -19.14 -5.11
CA ASN A 260 -17.21 -19.64 -4.94
C ASN A 260 -17.26 -20.70 -3.82
N ALA A 261 -18.39 -20.84 -3.18
CA ALA A 261 -18.66 -21.86 -2.16
C ALA A 261 -20.06 -22.46 -2.36
N GLY A 262 -20.19 -23.78 -2.30
CA GLY A 262 -21.47 -24.47 -2.52
C GLY A 262 -21.53 -25.22 -3.83
N GLU A 263 -22.68 -25.18 -4.53
CA GLU A 263 -22.93 -25.99 -5.73
C GLU A 263 -23.09 -25.11 -6.97
N GLY A 264 -22.39 -25.43 -8.05
CA GLY A 264 -22.69 -24.88 -9.38
C GLY A 264 -21.91 -23.65 -9.81
N GLY A 265 -20.95 -23.16 -9.02
CA GLY A 265 -20.14 -21.98 -9.35
C GLY A 265 -19.10 -22.21 -10.44
N VAL A 266 -18.57 -21.13 -10.97
CA VAL A 266 -17.51 -21.13 -12.00
C VAL A 266 -16.20 -20.63 -11.40
N GLY A 267 -15.12 -21.38 -11.60
CA GLY A 267 -13.80 -21.05 -11.06
C GLY A 267 -13.45 -21.88 -9.84
N ARG A 268 -12.78 -21.28 -8.86
CA ARG A 268 -12.42 -22.00 -7.63
C ARG A 268 -13.62 -22.15 -6.74
N MET A 269 -13.94 -23.40 -6.39
CA MET A 269 -15.00 -23.76 -5.45
C MET A 269 -14.35 -24.18 -4.13
N LEU A 270 -14.89 -23.73 -3.01
CA LEU A 270 -14.54 -24.19 -1.67
C LEU A 270 -15.56 -25.22 -1.20
N ALA A 271 -15.10 -26.41 -0.81
CA ALA A 271 -15.95 -27.54 -0.44
C ALA A 271 -16.01 -27.79 1.08
N ASP A 272 -15.00 -27.34 1.84
CA ASP A 272 -14.91 -27.53 3.28
C ASP A 272 -14.06 -26.44 3.97
N ASP A 273 -14.00 -26.47 5.30
CA ASP A 273 -13.27 -25.51 6.12
C ASP A 273 -11.76 -25.52 5.83
N GLY A 274 -11.19 -26.67 5.50
CA GLY A 274 -9.76 -26.79 5.16
C GLY A 274 -9.41 -26.02 3.91
N GLU A 275 -10.28 -26.06 2.89
CA GLU A 275 -10.13 -25.28 1.67
C GLU A 275 -10.34 -23.77 1.90
N VAL A 276 -11.19 -23.39 2.86
CA VAL A 276 -11.36 -21.99 3.28
C VAL A 276 -10.04 -21.47 3.85
N TYR A 277 -9.44 -22.17 4.82
CA TYR A 277 -8.18 -21.73 5.42
C TYR A 277 -7.03 -21.72 4.42
N ALA A 278 -6.93 -22.74 3.56
CA ALA A 278 -5.91 -22.77 2.52
C ALA A 278 -6.05 -21.60 1.51
N TYR A 279 -7.28 -21.21 1.18
CA TYR A 279 -7.51 -20.05 0.33
C TYR A 279 -7.14 -18.74 1.05
N PHE A 280 -7.52 -18.61 2.30
CA PHE A 280 -7.19 -17.43 3.09
C PHE A 280 -5.67 -17.24 3.18
N ASP A 281 -4.92 -18.28 3.54
CA ASP A 281 -3.46 -18.26 3.60
C ASP A 281 -2.80 -17.86 2.28
N GLU A 282 -3.43 -18.22 1.15
CA GLU A 282 -2.94 -17.84 -0.18
C GLU A 282 -3.04 -16.34 -0.46
N VAL A 283 -4.09 -15.67 0.04
CA VAL A 283 -4.42 -14.28 -0.29
C VAL A 283 -4.19 -13.29 0.85
N GLU A 284 -3.98 -13.73 2.09
CA GLU A 284 -3.88 -12.88 3.28
C GLU A 284 -2.81 -11.80 3.20
N ARG A 285 -1.68 -12.11 2.51
CA ARG A 285 -0.55 -11.17 2.32
C ARG A 285 -0.73 -10.21 1.15
N MET A 286 -1.91 -10.20 0.54
CA MET A 286 -2.28 -9.26 -0.51
C MET A 286 -3.28 -8.24 0.06
N PRO A 287 -3.24 -6.97 -0.36
CA PRO A 287 -4.15 -5.94 0.14
C PRO A 287 -5.56 -6.07 -0.47
N PHE A 288 -6.05 -7.31 -0.58
CA PHE A 288 -7.41 -7.62 -1.02
C PHE A 288 -8.34 -7.71 0.18
N LEU A 289 -9.57 -7.29 -0.01
CA LEU A 289 -10.66 -7.75 0.82
C LEU A 289 -10.93 -9.22 0.47
N CYS A 290 -10.93 -10.09 1.46
CA CYS A 290 -11.14 -11.52 1.27
C CYS A 290 -12.63 -11.83 1.43
N GLY A 291 -13.30 -12.14 0.32
CA GLY A 291 -14.73 -12.48 0.33
C GLY A 291 -15.00 -13.94 -0.01
N VAL A 292 -16.27 -14.34 0.04
CA VAL A 292 -16.76 -15.59 -0.53
C VAL A 292 -18.13 -15.39 -1.16
N GLN A 293 -18.32 -15.95 -2.35
CA GLN A 293 -19.61 -16.02 -3.04
C GLN A 293 -20.29 -17.33 -2.78
N GLY A 294 -21.41 -17.28 -2.08
CA GLY A 294 -22.25 -18.46 -1.84
C GLY A 294 -23.10 -18.82 -3.04
N GLU A 295 -23.00 -20.09 -3.48
CA GLU A 295 -23.78 -20.66 -4.56
C GLU A 295 -24.80 -21.67 -4.05
N GLY A 296 -26.02 -21.59 -4.56
CA GLY A 296 -27.11 -22.46 -4.13
C GLY A 296 -27.62 -22.13 -2.71
N ARG A 297 -28.33 -23.07 -2.09
CA ARG A 297 -28.97 -22.89 -0.77
C ARG A 297 -28.17 -23.53 0.38
N LYS A 298 -27.28 -24.45 0.09
CA LYS A 298 -26.62 -25.31 1.11
C LYS A 298 -25.28 -24.74 1.61
N TRP A 299 -24.71 -23.74 0.94
CA TRP A 299 -23.37 -23.24 1.25
C TRP A 299 -23.24 -22.77 2.71
N THR A 300 -24.29 -22.18 3.30
CA THR A 300 -24.28 -21.74 4.70
C THR A 300 -24.19 -22.87 5.72
N ALA A 301 -24.50 -24.11 5.32
CA ALA A 301 -24.41 -25.29 6.15
C ALA A 301 -23.17 -26.14 5.86
N THR A 302 -22.37 -25.74 4.86
CA THR A 302 -21.15 -26.47 4.45
C THR A 302 -19.95 -26.11 5.34
N PHE A 303 -19.93 -24.89 5.86
CA PHE A 303 -18.78 -24.37 6.61
C PHE A 303 -19.13 -24.07 8.06
N SER A 304 -18.13 -24.21 8.95
CA SER A 304 -18.24 -23.74 10.32
C SER A 304 -18.32 -22.22 10.40
N GLN A 305 -18.82 -21.71 11.52
CA GLN A 305 -18.84 -20.26 11.77
C GLN A 305 -17.42 -19.69 11.87
N GLU A 306 -16.49 -20.48 12.39
CA GLU A 306 -15.07 -20.14 12.50
C GLU A 306 -14.45 -19.95 11.11
N ALA A 307 -14.70 -20.89 10.19
CA ALA A 307 -14.19 -20.78 8.82
C ALA A 307 -14.84 -19.60 8.06
N LEU A 308 -16.14 -19.38 8.23
CA LEU A 308 -16.80 -18.21 7.62
C LEU A 308 -16.29 -16.89 8.23
N GLY A 309 -15.83 -16.90 9.46
CA GLY A 309 -15.32 -15.75 10.18
C GLY A 309 -13.96 -15.22 9.68
N VAL A 310 -13.22 -15.97 8.84
CA VAL A 310 -11.96 -15.46 8.24
C VAL A 310 -12.21 -14.52 7.06
N PHE A 311 -13.41 -14.54 6.48
CA PHE A 311 -13.75 -13.65 5.37
C PHE A 311 -14.15 -12.26 5.86
N ASP A 312 -13.72 -11.24 5.12
CA ASP A 312 -14.09 -9.85 5.37
C ASP A 312 -15.57 -9.58 5.00
N TYR A 313 -16.11 -10.34 4.05
CA TYR A 313 -17.50 -10.25 3.61
C TYR A 313 -18.00 -11.54 2.95
N LEU A 314 -19.30 -11.75 3.00
CA LEU A 314 -20.00 -12.87 2.39
C LEU A 314 -21.12 -12.31 1.51
N PHE A 315 -21.31 -12.89 0.32
CA PHE A 315 -22.44 -12.51 -0.55
C PHE A 315 -22.95 -13.70 -1.36
N THR A 316 -24.16 -13.56 -1.89
CA THR A 316 -24.74 -14.54 -2.80
C THR A 316 -25.06 -13.85 -4.13
N ASP A 317 -24.92 -14.57 -5.23
CA ASP A 317 -25.39 -14.10 -6.52
C ASP A 317 -26.92 -14.23 -6.60
N ALA A 318 -27.59 -13.15 -7.03
CA ALA A 318 -29.02 -13.14 -7.27
C ALA A 318 -29.44 -14.03 -8.47
N MET A 319 -28.47 -14.48 -9.26
CA MET A 319 -28.67 -15.38 -10.40
C MET A 319 -28.67 -16.86 -9.99
N THR A 320 -28.61 -17.18 -8.69
CA THR A 320 -28.71 -18.56 -8.21
C THR A 320 -29.99 -19.19 -8.70
N ILE A 321 -29.87 -20.21 -9.55
CA ILE A 321 -31.00 -20.92 -10.13
C ILE A 321 -31.86 -21.50 -9.01
N ILE A 322 -33.12 -21.11 -8.98
CA ILE A 322 -34.14 -21.69 -8.09
C ILE A 322 -34.67 -22.90 -8.80
N ASP A 323 -34.27 -24.11 -8.40
CA ASP A 323 -34.94 -25.36 -8.72
C ASP A 323 -36.23 -25.51 -7.91
#